data_6c805ecbd9494d0c444d520e94d592ca
#
_entry.id   6c805ecbd9494d0c444d520e94d592ca
#
_cell.length_a   1.000
_cell.length_b   1.000
_cell.length_c   1.000
_cell.angle_alpha   90.00
_cell.angle_beta   90.00
_cell.angle_gamma   90.00
#
_symmetry.space_group_name_H-M   'P 1'
#
loop_
_entity.id
_entity.type
_entity.pdbx_description
1 polymer ?
#
loop_
_entity_poly.entity_id
_entity_poly.type
_entity_poly.pdbx_seq_one_letter_code
_entity_poly.pdbx_strand_id
1 'polypeptide(L)'
;NRKLAQKPKLTVSSLLAVRTADKYTQKYETFMNDQFIGRDGWITLKSICESALGKIENNGVVYGRNGYMFDKFTSLDERRLNLNIQTVTEFVNAYGADTPVTVAIVPNSYQTLEDELPAGLDNINQAAEIEALYKQIPEAAHKLDLLPVMRKSADAGQAYYRTDHHWTTRGAYAAYQAFVSSRGLQAADWDQLASVRREQPGFYGTYYNKCKLFSAKPDTIEWYDIPIDSMTIAGKEMGGMYDMEKWDQHNKYDAFLWSNNDLTIIRSQNNLNHEE
;
A
#
# COMPACT_ATOMS: atom_id res chain seq x y z
N ASN A 1 -15.69 -11.08 -5.47
CA ASN A 1 -16.37 -11.30 -4.19
C ASN A 1 -15.53 -10.73 -3.05
N ARG A 2 -16.00 -9.65 -2.43
CA ARG A 2 -15.37 -9.05 -1.25
C ARG A 2 -15.53 -10.03 -0.07
N LYS A 3 -14.48 -10.17 0.76
CA LYS A 3 -14.60 -10.92 2.03
C LYS A 3 -15.51 -10.11 2.97
N LEU A 4 -16.69 -10.64 3.25
CA LEU A 4 -17.67 -9.99 4.11
C LEU A 4 -17.29 -10.16 5.59
N ALA A 5 -17.62 -9.16 6.42
CA ALA A 5 -17.43 -9.24 7.84
C ALA A 5 -18.26 -10.41 8.41
N GLN A 6 -17.63 -11.19 9.31
CA GLN A 6 -18.32 -12.27 10.01
C GLN A 6 -19.13 -11.72 11.17
N LYS A 7 -20.28 -12.37 11.44
CA LYS A 7 -21.09 -12.02 12.61
C LYS A 7 -20.28 -12.18 13.90
N PRO A 8 -20.12 -11.11 14.70
CA PRO A 8 -19.36 -11.22 15.94
C PRO A 8 -20.11 -12.11 16.95
N LYS A 9 -19.36 -12.96 17.65
CA LYS A 9 -19.93 -13.80 18.71
C LYS A 9 -20.19 -12.93 19.93
N LEU A 10 -21.43 -12.99 20.44
CA LEU A 10 -21.80 -12.37 21.71
C LEU A 10 -21.32 -13.27 22.86
N THR A 11 -20.49 -12.73 23.75
CA THR A 11 -20.02 -13.42 24.95
C THR A 11 -20.37 -12.60 26.17
N VAL A 12 -20.53 -13.26 27.34
CA VAL A 12 -20.83 -12.57 28.60
C VAL A 12 -19.76 -11.53 28.93
N SER A 13 -18.50 -11.81 28.61
CA SER A 13 -17.40 -10.85 28.77
C SER A 13 -17.52 -9.61 27.87
N SER A 14 -18.13 -9.74 26.68
CA SER A 14 -18.36 -8.60 25.78
C SER A 14 -19.53 -7.70 26.24
N LEU A 15 -20.41 -8.23 27.08
CA LEU A 15 -21.54 -7.47 27.67
C LEU A 15 -21.17 -6.74 28.97
N LEU A 16 -20.26 -7.32 29.76
CA LEU A 16 -19.93 -6.82 31.10
C LEU A 16 -18.80 -5.78 31.12
N ALA A 17 -17.97 -5.72 30.08
CA ALA A 17 -16.85 -4.78 30.01
C ALA A 17 -17.17 -3.61 29.07
N VAL A 18 -17.38 -2.42 29.64
CA VAL A 18 -17.73 -1.18 28.92
C VAL A 18 -16.81 -0.93 27.69
N ARG A 19 -15.50 -1.18 27.82
CA ARG A 19 -14.55 -1.05 26.70
C ARG A 19 -14.67 -2.13 25.60
N THR A 20 -15.27 -3.28 25.89
CA THR A 20 -15.49 -4.37 24.91
C THR A 20 -16.88 -4.32 24.30
N ALA A 21 -17.85 -3.68 24.95
CA ALA A 21 -19.17 -3.43 24.38
C ALA A 21 -19.08 -2.55 23.14
N ASP A 22 -18.30 -1.46 23.19
CA ASP A 22 -18.09 -0.57 22.03
C ASP A 22 -17.46 -1.32 20.84
N LYS A 23 -16.47 -2.18 21.11
CA LYS A 23 -15.85 -3.01 20.06
C LYS A 23 -16.81 -4.05 19.47
N TYR A 24 -17.71 -4.61 20.28
CA TYR A 24 -18.72 -5.55 19.79
C TYR A 24 -19.73 -4.82 18.92
N THR A 25 -20.24 -3.67 19.37
CA THR A 25 -21.18 -2.84 18.62
C THR A 25 -20.62 -2.44 17.27
N GLN A 26 -19.38 -1.94 17.23
CA GLN A 26 -18.69 -1.59 15.99
C GLN A 26 -18.54 -2.79 15.04
N LYS A 27 -18.16 -3.96 15.55
CA LYS A 27 -18.07 -5.17 14.73
C LYS A 27 -19.43 -5.63 14.21
N TYR A 28 -20.48 -5.49 15.03
CA TYR A 28 -21.84 -5.84 14.62
C TYR A 28 -22.39 -4.87 13.58
N GLU A 29 -22.15 -3.58 13.73
CA GLU A 29 -22.47 -2.56 12.72
C GLU A 29 -21.73 -2.84 11.40
N THR A 30 -20.45 -3.14 11.47
CA THR A 30 -19.67 -3.53 10.28
C THR A 30 -20.26 -4.75 9.60
N PHE A 31 -20.63 -5.78 10.39
CA PHE A 31 -21.32 -6.96 9.86
C PHE A 31 -22.65 -6.61 9.18
N MET A 32 -23.51 -5.83 9.85
CA MET A 32 -24.80 -5.42 9.29
C MET A 32 -24.64 -4.61 8.02
N ASN A 33 -23.73 -3.66 8.02
CA ASN A 33 -23.42 -2.84 6.84
C ASN A 33 -22.89 -3.69 5.68
N ASP A 34 -22.08 -4.70 5.97
CA ASP A 34 -21.54 -5.59 4.94
C ASP A 34 -22.59 -6.54 4.36
N GLN A 35 -23.58 -6.95 5.13
CA GLN A 35 -24.67 -7.83 4.70
C GLN A 35 -25.84 -7.07 4.08
N PHE A 36 -25.80 -5.73 4.07
CA PHE A 36 -26.91 -4.93 3.54
C PHE A 36 -27.16 -5.22 2.06
N ILE A 37 -28.38 -5.57 1.71
CA ILE A 37 -28.76 -5.96 0.34
C ILE A 37 -28.49 -4.81 -0.63
N GLY A 38 -27.71 -5.08 -1.68
CA GLY A 38 -27.38 -4.08 -2.69
C GLY A 38 -26.49 -2.93 -2.19
N ARG A 39 -25.77 -3.11 -1.06
CA ARG A 39 -24.91 -2.10 -0.44
C ARG A 39 -24.06 -1.32 -1.44
N ASP A 40 -23.37 -2.01 -2.33
CA ASP A 40 -22.49 -1.36 -3.31
C ASP A 40 -23.29 -0.49 -4.29
N GLY A 41 -24.50 -0.90 -4.66
CA GLY A 41 -25.42 -0.08 -5.45
C GLY A 41 -25.86 1.19 -4.73
N TRP A 42 -26.16 1.11 -3.43
CA TRP A 42 -26.50 2.27 -2.62
C TRP A 42 -25.34 3.25 -2.45
N ILE A 43 -24.11 2.73 -2.27
CA ILE A 43 -22.90 3.58 -2.22
C ILE A 43 -22.67 4.24 -3.58
N THR A 44 -22.87 3.53 -4.68
CA THR A 44 -22.77 4.08 -6.04
C THR A 44 -23.81 5.19 -6.26
N LEU A 45 -25.07 4.93 -5.88
CA LEU A 45 -26.14 5.95 -5.98
C LEU A 45 -25.79 7.19 -5.15
N LYS A 46 -25.32 7.01 -3.91
CA LYS A 46 -24.82 8.11 -3.09
C LYS A 46 -23.69 8.88 -3.80
N SER A 47 -22.71 8.16 -4.36
CA SER A 47 -21.61 8.76 -5.12
C SER A 47 -22.10 9.60 -6.30
N ILE A 48 -23.07 9.10 -7.05
CA ILE A 48 -23.70 9.85 -8.18
C ILE A 48 -24.36 11.12 -7.68
N CYS A 49 -25.21 11.04 -6.66
CA CYS A 49 -25.91 12.19 -6.11
C CYS A 49 -24.94 13.24 -5.55
N GLU A 50 -23.92 12.82 -4.82
CA GLU A 50 -22.93 13.74 -4.25
C GLU A 50 -22.04 14.38 -5.32
N SER A 51 -21.66 13.63 -6.35
CA SER A 51 -20.94 14.18 -7.50
C SER A 51 -21.79 15.22 -8.29
N ALA A 52 -23.07 14.95 -8.45
CA ALA A 52 -24.02 15.89 -9.08
C ALA A 52 -24.17 17.19 -8.27
N LEU A 53 -23.97 17.14 -6.96
CA LEU A 53 -23.93 18.31 -6.07
C LEU A 53 -22.55 18.98 -6.02
N GLY A 54 -21.58 18.55 -6.83
CA GLY A 54 -20.22 19.08 -6.88
C GLY A 54 -19.31 18.64 -5.73
N LYS A 55 -19.72 17.63 -4.96
CA LYS A 55 -18.83 17.07 -3.95
C LYS A 55 -17.70 16.27 -4.57
N ILE A 56 -16.48 16.52 -4.11
CA ILE A 56 -15.25 15.86 -4.56
C ILE A 56 -14.73 14.82 -3.56
N GLU A 57 -15.54 14.46 -2.56
CA GLU A 57 -15.18 13.51 -1.51
C GLU A 57 -16.36 12.57 -1.20
N ASN A 58 -16.07 11.29 -0.99
CA ASN A 58 -17.01 10.33 -0.42
C ASN A 58 -16.27 9.28 0.42
N ASN A 59 -16.76 9.04 1.64
CA ASN A 59 -16.20 8.04 2.58
C ASN A 59 -14.69 8.20 2.83
N GLY A 60 -14.20 9.45 2.93
CA GLY A 60 -12.79 9.78 3.16
C GLY A 60 -11.90 9.61 1.93
N VAL A 61 -12.48 9.40 0.76
CA VAL A 61 -11.77 9.35 -0.52
C VAL A 61 -12.04 10.62 -1.32
N VAL A 62 -10.99 11.32 -1.69
CA VAL A 62 -11.03 12.54 -2.48
C VAL A 62 -10.84 12.20 -3.95
N TYR A 63 -11.63 12.82 -4.83
CA TYR A 63 -11.55 12.65 -6.27
C TYR A 63 -10.61 13.69 -6.86
N GLY A 64 -9.49 13.22 -7.40
CA GLY A 64 -8.51 14.04 -8.08
C GLY A 64 -8.73 14.12 -9.59
N ARG A 65 -7.76 14.72 -10.26
CA ARG A 65 -7.71 14.80 -11.72
C ARG A 65 -7.31 13.45 -12.32
N ASN A 66 -7.51 13.28 -13.62
CA ASN A 66 -7.09 12.09 -14.40
C ASN A 66 -7.56 10.73 -13.84
N GLY A 67 -8.60 10.74 -12.99
CA GLY A 67 -9.17 9.54 -12.36
C GLY A 67 -8.43 9.06 -11.12
N TYR A 68 -7.46 9.82 -10.62
CA TYR A 68 -6.82 9.53 -9.35
C TYR A 68 -7.76 9.75 -8.17
N MET A 69 -7.61 8.91 -7.18
CA MET A 69 -8.29 8.98 -5.89
C MET A 69 -7.23 9.08 -4.79
N PHE A 70 -7.55 9.82 -3.73
CA PHE A 70 -6.62 10.09 -2.64
C PHE A 70 -7.28 9.91 -1.29
N ASP A 71 -6.51 9.53 -0.27
CA ASP A 71 -6.97 9.63 1.10
C ASP A 71 -7.03 11.10 1.54
N LYS A 72 -8.05 11.42 2.32
CA LYS A 72 -8.08 12.64 3.11
C LYS A 72 -7.29 12.40 4.39
N PHE A 73 -6.10 12.97 4.46
CA PHE A 73 -5.15 12.73 5.54
C PHE A 73 -4.86 14.03 6.29
N THR A 74 -5.61 14.30 7.35
CA THR A 74 -5.61 15.59 8.06
C THR A 74 -4.92 15.57 9.41
N SER A 75 -4.52 14.39 9.92
CA SER A 75 -3.83 14.27 11.21
C SER A 75 -3.00 13.01 11.29
N LEU A 76 -1.95 13.04 12.12
CA LEU A 76 -1.14 11.89 12.50
C LEU A 76 -1.59 11.33 13.85
N ASP A 77 -1.48 10.03 14.02
CA ASP A 77 -1.50 9.40 15.35
C ASP A 77 -0.09 9.55 15.97
N GLU A 78 0.12 10.66 16.66
CA GLU A 78 1.42 11.00 17.26
C GLU A 78 1.93 9.92 18.22
N ARG A 79 1.02 9.27 18.96
CA ARG A 79 1.40 8.18 19.87
C ARG A 79 2.00 7.01 19.10
N ARG A 80 1.34 6.61 17.99
CA ARG A 80 1.84 5.53 17.14
C ARG A 80 3.12 5.92 16.42
N LEU A 81 3.21 7.16 15.95
CA LEU A 81 4.42 7.68 15.31
C LEU A 81 5.60 7.61 16.26
N ASN A 82 5.47 8.13 17.50
CA ASN A 82 6.52 8.10 18.50
C ASN A 82 6.95 6.67 18.86
N LEU A 83 5.99 5.74 18.98
CA LEU A 83 6.29 4.33 19.23
C LEU A 83 7.10 3.73 18.06
N ASN A 84 6.74 4.03 16.81
CA ASN A 84 7.45 3.54 15.64
C ASN A 84 8.88 4.11 15.59
N ILE A 85 9.07 5.42 15.87
CA ILE A 85 10.38 6.06 15.94
C ILE A 85 11.24 5.38 17.01
N GLN A 86 10.68 5.17 18.20
CA GLN A 86 11.38 4.47 19.29
C GLN A 86 11.81 3.08 18.86
N THR A 87 10.90 2.29 18.28
CA THR A 87 11.19 0.91 17.83
C THR A 87 12.30 0.88 16.78
N VAL A 88 12.24 1.77 15.78
CA VAL A 88 13.30 1.88 14.76
C VAL A 88 14.63 2.30 15.39
N THR A 89 14.60 3.26 16.32
CA THR A 89 15.80 3.72 17.03
C THR A 89 16.45 2.60 17.84
N GLU A 90 15.65 1.83 18.59
CA GLU A 90 16.13 0.67 19.35
C GLU A 90 16.74 -0.38 18.42
N PHE A 91 16.10 -0.67 17.27
CA PHE A 91 16.62 -1.59 16.27
C PHE A 91 17.97 -1.12 15.70
N VAL A 92 18.06 0.13 15.27
CA VAL A 92 19.30 0.71 14.73
C VAL A 92 20.42 0.68 15.76
N ASN A 93 20.13 1.03 17.02
CA ASN A 93 21.12 1.00 18.09
C ASN A 93 21.61 -0.43 18.42
N ALA A 94 20.73 -1.42 18.28
CA ALA A 94 21.09 -2.81 18.56
C ALA A 94 21.90 -3.47 17.44
N TYR A 95 21.63 -3.15 16.19
CA TYR A 95 22.17 -3.89 15.03
C TYR A 95 22.97 -3.02 14.06
N GLY A 96 22.80 -1.69 14.07
CA GLY A 96 23.36 -0.80 13.06
C GLY A 96 24.90 -0.70 13.05
N ALA A 97 25.58 -1.19 14.12
CA ALA A 97 27.04 -1.23 14.15
C ALA A 97 27.60 -2.38 13.29
N ASP A 98 26.90 -3.51 13.25
CA ASP A 98 27.35 -4.74 12.56
C ASP A 98 26.65 -4.98 11.24
N THR A 99 25.45 -4.43 11.08
CA THR A 99 24.61 -4.62 9.88
C THR A 99 24.14 -3.28 9.35
N PRO A 100 24.40 -2.95 8.07
CA PRO A 100 23.93 -1.70 7.47
C PRO A 100 22.40 -1.61 7.48
N VAL A 101 21.84 -0.63 8.16
CA VAL A 101 20.40 -0.38 8.23
C VAL A 101 20.03 0.79 7.33
N THR A 102 19.06 0.59 6.46
CA THR A 102 18.48 1.68 5.64
C THR A 102 17.02 1.90 6.05
N VAL A 103 16.68 3.15 6.33
CA VAL A 103 15.30 3.57 6.58
C VAL A 103 14.80 4.35 5.36
N ALA A 104 13.75 3.83 4.72
CA ALA A 104 13.13 4.42 3.55
C ALA A 104 11.62 4.55 3.76
N ILE A 105 11.11 5.78 3.72
CA ILE A 105 9.68 6.06 3.90
C ILE A 105 9.07 6.34 2.54
N VAL A 106 8.10 5.52 2.15
CA VAL A 106 7.37 5.70 0.90
C VAL A 106 6.32 6.80 1.09
N PRO A 107 6.40 7.92 0.35
CA PRO A 107 5.39 8.97 0.43
C PRO A 107 4.05 8.47 -0.14
N ASN A 108 2.95 9.01 0.38
CA ASN A 108 1.63 8.76 -0.21
C ASN A 108 1.48 9.40 -1.59
N SER A 109 0.53 8.86 -2.36
CA SER A 109 0.22 9.39 -3.69
C SER A 109 -0.14 10.87 -3.65
N TYR A 110 -0.86 11.36 -2.64
CA TYR A 110 -1.23 12.77 -2.54
C TYR A 110 -0.01 13.71 -2.41
N GLN A 111 1.07 13.27 -1.76
CA GLN A 111 2.30 14.08 -1.64
C GLN A 111 3.18 13.98 -2.90
N THR A 112 3.06 12.89 -3.64
CA THR A 112 3.82 12.67 -4.87
C THR A 112 3.15 13.33 -6.08
N LEU A 113 1.82 13.24 -6.15
CA LEU A 113 0.99 13.67 -7.29
C LEU A 113 0.20 14.94 -6.95
N GLU A 114 0.87 15.97 -6.44
CA GLU A 114 0.23 17.21 -5.97
C GLU A 114 -0.60 17.89 -7.07
N ASP A 115 -0.14 17.83 -8.33
CA ASP A 115 -0.84 18.42 -9.48
C ASP A 115 -2.16 17.71 -9.82
N GLU A 116 -2.34 16.48 -9.36
CA GLU A 116 -3.57 15.71 -9.54
C GLU A 116 -4.61 15.99 -8.44
N LEU A 117 -4.24 16.70 -7.39
CA LEU A 117 -5.15 17.00 -6.29
C LEU A 117 -6.19 18.08 -6.67
N PRO A 118 -7.39 18.00 -6.13
CA PRO A 118 -8.34 19.11 -6.23
C PRO A 118 -7.87 20.29 -5.36
N ALA A 119 -8.23 21.50 -5.77
CA ALA A 119 -7.93 22.70 -5.00
C ALA A 119 -8.63 22.67 -3.61
N GLY A 120 -7.95 23.17 -2.58
CA GLY A 120 -8.51 23.31 -1.24
C GLY A 120 -8.54 22.02 -0.42
N LEU A 121 -7.80 20.99 -0.82
CA LEU A 121 -7.62 19.80 0.00
C LEU A 121 -6.67 20.11 1.17
N ASP A 122 -7.18 19.98 2.40
CA ASP A 122 -6.43 20.21 3.65
C ASP A 122 -5.80 18.90 4.13
N ASN A 123 -4.79 18.42 3.40
CA ASN A 123 -3.95 17.31 3.83
C ASN A 123 -2.70 17.82 4.54
N ILE A 124 -2.18 17.04 5.50
CA ILE A 124 -0.91 17.37 6.14
C ILE A 124 0.23 17.38 5.10
N ASN A 125 1.23 18.22 5.34
CA ASN A 125 2.44 18.22 4.53
C ASN A 125 3.33 17.02 4.89
N GLN A 126 3.13 15.90 4.19
CA GLN A 126 3.86 14.66 4.48
C GLN A 126 5.37 14.79 4.22
N ALA A 127 5.80 15.66 3.31
CA ALA A 127 7.22 15.90 3.07
C ALA A 127 7.90 16.46 4.33
N ALA A 128 7.27 17.44 4.98
CA ALA A 128 7.76 18.02 6.24
C ALA A 128 7.76 16.99 7.38
N GLU A 129 6.73 16.13 7.45
CA GLU A 129 6.65 15.07 8.45
C GLU A 129 7.73 13.99 8.26
N ILE A 130 8.00 13.58 7.01
CA ILE A 130 9.07 12.64 6.69
C ILE A 130 10.44 13.23 7.06
N GLU A 131 10.68 14.50 6.73
CA GLU A 131 11.92 15.20 7.10
C GLU A 131 12.09 15.26 8.63
N ALA A 132 11.02 15.62 9.35
CA ALA A 132 11.04 15.68 10.82
C ALA A 132 11.29 14.29 11.44
N LEU A 133 10.75 13.23 10.83
CA LEU A 133 10.96 11.86 11.26
C LEU A 133 12.42 11.44 11.03
N TYR A 134 13.00 11.72 9.86
CA TYR A 134 14.39 11.39 9.57
C TYR A 134 15.39 12.08 10.52
N LYS A 135 15.08 13.28 11.04
CA LYS A 135 15.90 13.96 12.04
C LYS A 135 15.94 13.21 13.38
N GLN A 136 14.95 12.37 13.66
CA GLN A 136 14.85 11.59 14.90
C GLN A 136 15.47 10.19 14.78
N ILE A 137 15.71 9.69 13.56
CA ILE A 137 16.35 8.40 13.32
C ILE A 137 17.86 8.55 13.56
N PRO A 138 18.53 7.59 14.26
CA PRO A 138 19.97 7.63 14.51
C PRO A 138 20.81 7.75 13.22
N GLU A 139 21.95 8.42 13.31
CA GLU A 139 22.88 8.60 12.19
C GLU A 139 23.53 7.30 11.71
N ALA A 140 23.51 6.26 12.52
CA ALA A 140 23.97 4.92 12.13
C ALA A 140 23.07 4.28 11.04
N ALA A 141 21.84 4.77 10.87
CA ALA A 141 20.97 4.34 9.78
C ALA A 141 21.15 5.24 8.55
N HIS A 142 21.24 4.62 7.37
CA HIS A 142 21.13 5.33 6.11
C HIS A 142 19.67 5.77 5.89
N LYS A 143 19.44 7.06 5.63
CA LYS A 143 18.11 7.66 5.43
C LYS A 143 17.92 7.87 3.94
N LEU A 144 17.06 7.06 3.32
CA LEU A 144 16.79 7.13 1.89
C LEU A 144 15.52 7.94 1.62
N ASP A 145 15.69 9.17 1.09
CA ASP A 145 14.55 10.00 0.69
C ASP A 145 13.95 9.52 -0.63
N LEU A 146 12.75 8.96 -0.56
CA LEU A 146 12.02 8.46 -1.71
C LEU A 146 11.09 9.49 -2.36
N LEU A 147 10.85 10.66 -1.76
CA LEU A 147 9.92 11.64 -2.35
C LEU A 147 10.37 12.12 -3.73
N PRO A 148 11.61 12.60 -3.95
CA PRO A 148 12.07 12.99 -5.27
C PRO A 148 12.12 11.82 -6.26
N VAL A 149 12.41 10.61 -5.78
CA VAL A 149 12.43 9.39 -6.60
C VAL A 149 11.02 9.08 -7.11
N MET A 150 10.02 9.13 -6.23
CA MET A 150 8.64 8.84 -6.59
C MET A 150 8.04 9.91 -7.52
N ARG A 151 8.37 11.19 -7.31
CA ARG A 151 7.98 12.28 -8.23
C ARG A 151 8.56 12.05 -9.62
N LYS A 152 9.84 11.76 -9.74
CA LYS A 152 10.48 11.43 -11.01
C LYS A 152 9.86 10.20 -11.69
N SER A 153 9.51 9.18 -10.91
CA SER A 153 8.82 7.99 -11.43
C SER A 153 7.42 8.33 -11.95
N ALA A 154 6.71 9.24 -11.26
CA ALA A 154 5.39 9.71 -11.67
C ALA A 154 5.42 10.52 -12.98
N ASP A 155 6.45 11.33 -13.18
CA ASP A 155 6.68 12.07 -14.44
C ASP A 155 6.95 11.12 -15.62
N ALA A 156 7.60 9.99 -15.36
CA ALA A 156 7.93 8.98 -16.38
C ALA A 156 6.78 7.99 -16.65
N GLY A 157 5.77 7.92 -15.79
CA GLY A 157 4.62 7.01 -15.93
C GLY A 157 3.81 6.86 -14.66
N GLN A 158 2.91 5.87 -14.63
CA GLN A 158 2.03 5.66 -13.49
C GLN A 158 2.80 5.05 -12.30
N ALA A 159 3.24 5.88 -11.35
CA ALA A 159 3.93 5.45 -10.14
C ALA A 159 2.98 4.93 -9.04
N TYR A 160 1.73 5.38 -9.03
CA TYR A 160 0.68 4.94 -8.11
C TYR A 160 -0.56 4.51 -8.87
N TYR A 161 -1.32 3.56 -8.30
CA TYR A 161 -2.64 3.23 -8.82
C TYR A 161 -3.60 4.40 -8.64
N ARG A 162 -4.53 4.57 -9.58
CA ARG A 162 -5.57 5.61 -9.49
C ARG A 162 -6.63 5.28 -8.46
N THR A 163 -6.94 3.99 -8.32
CA THR A 163 -8.07 3.50 -7.53
C THR A 163 -7.64 2.86 -6.20
N ASP A 164 -6.32 2.92 -5.89
CA ASP A 164 -5.73 2.30 -4.70
C ASP A 164 -4.66 3.18 -4.06
N HIS A 165 -4.35 2.93 -2.78
CA HIS A 165 -3.34 3.68 -2.04
C HIS A 165 -1.90 3.20 -2.28
N HIS A 166 -1.70 2.07 -2.93
CA HIS A 166 -0.38 1.53 -3.19
C HIS A 166 0.28 2.14 -4.43
N TRP A 167 1.59 2.12 -4.43
CA TRP A 167 2.39 2.30 -5.64
C TRP A 167 2.17 1.16 -6.63
N THR A 168 2.49 1.42 -7.90
CA THR A 168 2.54 0.38 -8.94
C THR A 168 3.88 -0.36 -8.87
N THR A 169 4.02 -1.42 -9.64
CA THR A 169 5.30 -2.11 -9.82
C THR A 169 6.39 -1.17 -10.36
N ARG A 170 6.03 -0.19 -11.20
CA ARG A 170 6.93 0.86 -11.68
C ARG A 170 7.41 1.76 -10.53
N GLY A 171 6.51 2.18 -9.65
CA GLY A 171 6.87 2.97 -8.47
C GLY A 171 7.78 2.17 -7.51
N ALA A 172 7.44 0.91 -7.26
CA ALA A 172 8.28 0.02 -6.44
C ALA A 172 9.66 -0.20 -7.05
N TYR A 173 9.75 -0.36 -8.38
CA TYR A 173 11.02 -0.50 -9.09
C TYR A 173 11.90 0.77 -8.98
N ALA A 174 11.31 1.96 -9.05
CA ALA A 174 12.05 3.21 -8.85
C ALA A 174 12.65 3.30 -7.43
N ALA A 175 11.91 2.89 -6.42
CA ALA A 175 12.41 2.81 -5.05
C ALA A 175 13.51 1.75 -4.89
N TYR A 176 13.36 0.58 -5.53
CA TYR A 176 14.40 -0.45 -5.59
C TYR A 176 15.69 0.10 -6.24
N GLN A 177 15.59 0.77 -7.38
CA GLN A 177 16.76 1.39 -8.03
C GLN A 177 17.47 2.39 -7.10
N ALA A 178 16.71 3.23 -6.40
CA ALA A 178 17.28 4.19 -5.46
C ALA A 178 17.98 3.47 -4.30
N PHE A 179 17.38 2.41 -3.75
CA PHE A 179 17.97 1.61 -2.68
C PHE A 179 19.28 0.95 -3.11
N VAL A 180 19.29 0.18 -4.20
CA VAL A 180 20.51 -0.53 -4.65
C VAL A 180 21.60 0.45 -5.06
N SER A 181 21.25 1.58 -5.68
CA SER A 181 22.22 2.64 -6.02
C SER A 181 22.84 3.27 -4.76
N SER A 182 22.05 3.48 -3.70
CA SER A 182 22.55 4.02 -2.43
C SER A 182 23.54 3.08 -1.74
N ARG A 183 23.47 1.79 -2.07
CA ARG A 183 24.39 0.75 -1.59
C ARG A 183 25.58 0.49 -2.51
N GLY A 184 25.67 1.19 -3.64
CA GLY A 184 26.67 0.92 -4.66
C GLY A 184 26.45 -0.39 -5.42
N LEU A 185 25.25 -0.95 -5.35
CA LEU A 185 24.84 -2.19 -6.01
C LEU A 185 24.26 -1.89 -7.40
N GLN A 186 24.20 -2.92 -8.25
CA GLN A 186 23.64 -2.84 -9.59
C GLN A 186 22.14 -3.15 -9.56
N ALA A 187 21.30 -2.24 -10.10
CA ALA A 187 19.89 -2.50 -10.32
C ALA A 187 19.66 -3.39 -11.54
N ALA A 188 18.61 -4.21 -11.50
CA ALA A 188 18.13 -4.90 -12.68
C ALA A 188 17.69 -3.88 -13.75
N ASP A 189 17.99 -4.17 -15.00
CA ASP A 189 17.60 -3.32 -16.11
C ASP A 189 16.10 -3.51 -16.41
N TRP A 190 15.33 -2.43 -16.34
CA TRP A 190 13.89 -2.45 -16.60
C TRP A 190 13.56 -2.95 -18.02
N ASP A 191 14.33 -2.55 -19.01
CA ASP A 191 14.08 -2.92 -20.40
C ASP A 191 14.34 -4.42 -20.65
N GLN A 192 15.30 -5.01 -19.93
CA GLN A 192 15.54 -6.45 -19.97
C GLN A 192 14.41 -7.27 -19.36
N LEU A 193 13.64 -6.68 -18.44
CA LEU A 193 12.47 -7.32 -17.82
C LEU A 193 11.23 -7.32 -18.73
N ALA A 194 11.24 -6.58 -19.85
CA ALA A 194 10.08 -6.46 -20.74
C ALA A 194 9.56 -7.81 -21.26
N SER A 195 10.45 -8.77 -21.51
CA SER A 195 10.09 -10.11 -22.04
C SER A 195 9.32 -10.97 -21.03
N VAL A 196 9.51 -10.72 -19.72
CA VAL A 196 8.86 -11.46 -18.63
C VAL A 196 7.72 -10.68 -17.98
N ARG A 197 7.39 -9.51 -18.54
CA ARG A 197 6.29 -8.67 -18.09
C ARG A 197 4.94 -9.34 -18.36
N ARG A 198 4.05 -9.24 -17.37
CA ARG A 198 2.66 -9.68 -17.41
C ARG A 198 1.75 -8.55 -16.96
N GLU A 199 0.49 -8.59 -17.38
CA GLU A 199 -0.50 -7.58 -17.05
C GLU A 199 -1.83 -8.23 -16.64
N GLN A 200 -2.47 -7.66 -15.62
CA GLN A 200 -3.82 -7.98 -15.19
C GLN A 200 -4.67 -6.72 -15.22
N PRO A 201 -5.50 -6.51 -16.23
CA PRO A 201 -6.40 -5.38 -16.31
C PRO A 201 -7.60 -5.53 -15.35
N GLY A 202 -8.36 -4.45 -15.20
CA GLY A 202 -9.62 -4.46 -14.46
C GLY A 202 -9.45 -4.40 -12.94
N PHE A 203 -8.35 -3.85 -12.46
CA PHE A 203 -8.11 -3.69 -11.02
C PHE A 203 -8.84 -2.46 -10.49
N TYR A 204 -9.65 -2.67 -9.46
CA TYR A 204 -10.25 -1.64 -8.63
C TYR A 204 -9.79 -1.82 -7.21
N GLY A 205 -9.04 -0.86 -6.70
CA GLY A 205 -8.39 -0.91 -5.41
C GLY A 205 -9.24 -0.43 -4.23
N THR A 206 -8.55 -0.14 -3.12
CA THR A 206 -9.18 0.18 -1.83
C THR A 206 -9.95 1.49 -1.85
N TYR A 207 -9.47 2.50 -2.56
CA TYR A 207 -10.18 3.78 -2.68
C TYR A 207 -11.53 3.59 -3.39
N TYR A 208 -11.52 2.92 -4.55
CA TYR A 208 -12.76 2.60 -5.24
C TYR A 208 -13.71 1.78 -4.36
N ASN A 209 -13.19 0.82 -3.62
CA ASN A 209 -14.02 -0.03 -2.75
C ASN A 209 -14.69 0.76 -1.61
N LYS A 210 -14.09 1.85 -1.15
CA LYS A 210 -14.66 2.77 -0.15
C LYS A 210 -15.74 3.68 -0.73
N CYS A 211 -15.48 4.29 -1.89
CA CYS A 211 -16.32 5.37 -2.44
C CYS A 211 -17.26 4.93 -3.57
N LYS A 212 -16.95 3.85 -4.28
CA LYS A 212 -17.71 3.34 -5.45
C LYS A 212 -18.01 4.44 -6.48
N LEU A 213 -17.01 5.27 -6.78
CA LEU A 213 -17.16 6.34 -7.76
C LEU A 213 -17.59 5.75 -9.11
N PHE A 214 -18.77 6.18 -9.62
CA PHE A 214 -19.38 5.62 -10.83
C PHE A 214 -18.55 5.84 -12.10
N SER A 215 -17.76 6.90 -12.14
CA SER A 215 -16.90 7.27 -13.27
C SER A 215 -15.47 6.72 -13.16
N ALA A 216 -15.16 5.94 -12.12
CA ALA A 216 -13.85 5.37 -11.91
C ALA A 216 -13.42 4.47 -13.07
N LYS A 217 -12.17 4.61 -13.49
CA LYS A 217 -11.55 3.73 -14.48
C LYS A 217 -10.70 2.70 -13.77
N PRO A 218 -10.73 1.43 -14.19
CA PRO A 218 -9.87 0.41 -13.60
C PRO A 218 -8.40 0.68 -13.91
N ASP A 219 -7.55 0.24 -13.00
CA ASP A 219 -6.12 0.16 -13.21
C ASP A 219 -5.72 -1.19 -13.87
N THR A 220 -4.48 -1.26 -14.31
CA THR A 220 -3.83 -2.51 -14.73
C THR A 220 -2.69 -2.80 -13.77
N ILE A 221 -2.67 -4.01 -13.20
CA ILE A 221 -1.55 -4.47 -12.40
C ILE A 221 -0.51 -5.04 -13.36
N GLU A 222 0.73 -4.57 -13.25
CA GLU A 222 1.88 -5.15 -13.93
C GLU A 222 2.68 -5.99 -12.95
N TRP A 223 3.15 -7.17 -13.41
CA TRP A 223 4.13 -7.96 -12.65
C TRP A 223 5.13 -8.61 -13.60
N TYR A 224 6.19 -9.14 -13.05
CA TYR A 224 7.31 -9.68 -13.80
C TYR A 224 7.57 -11.13 -13.38
N ASP A 225 7.49 -12.04 -14.34
CA ASP A 225 7.69 -13.47 -14.15
C ASP A 225 9.20 -13.79 -14.16
N ILE A 226 9.89 -13.26 -13.15
CA ILE A 226 11.34 -13.42 -13.01
C ILE A 226 11.62 -14.87 -12.60
N PRO A 227 12.51 -15.59 -13.33
CA PRO A 227 12.85 -16.95 -12.96
C PRO A 227 13.59 -17.00 -11.62
N ILE A 228 13.12 -17.90 -10.75
CA ILE A 228 13.74 -18.23 -9.47
C ILE A 228 13.98 -19.73 -9.38
N ASP A 229 14.96 -20.17 -8.58
CA ASP A 229 15.23 -21.59 -8.37
C ASP A 229 14.21 -22.22 -7.40
N SER A 230 13.88 -21.53 -6.32
CA SER A 230 12.87 -21.97 -5.36
C SER A 230 12.32 -20.83 -4.52
N MET A 231 11.14 -21.04 -3.98
CA MET A 231 10.54 -20.17 -2.98
C MET A 231 9.91 -21.04 -1.88
N THR A 232 10.16 -20.68 -0.62
CA THR A 232 9.53 -21.34 0.52
C THR A 232 8.86 -20.35 1.44
N ILE A 233 7.71 -20.72 2.01
CA ILE A 233 6.99 -19.95 3.03
C ILE A 233 6.87 -20.83 4.27
N ALA A 234 7.41 -20.38 5.39
CA ALA A 234 7.48 -21.16 6.64
C ALA A 234 8.00 -22.60 6.42
N GLY A 235 8.98 -22.77 5.54
CA GLY A 235 9.58 -24.05 5.18
C GLY A 235 8.80 -24.89 4.16
N LYS A 236 7.62 -24.47 3.72
CA LYS A 236 6.85 -25.14 2.67
C LYS A 236 7.21 -24.58 1.30
N GLU A 237 7.55 -25.47 0.37
CA GLU A 237 7.85 -25.09 -1.02
C GLU A 237 6.59 -24.61 -1.76
N MET A 238 6.75 -23.54 -2.55
CA MET A 238 5.70 -22.90 -3.33
C MET A 238 6.00 -23.06 -4.82
N GLY A 239 4.95 -23.02 -5.67
CA GLY A 239 5.04 -23.20 -7.12
C GLY A 239 5.59 -21.98 -7.89
N GLY A 240 6.18 -21.00 -7.21
CA GLY A 240 6.69 -19.75 -7.77
C GLY A 240 6.31 -18.55 -6.92
N MET A 241 6.64 -17.34 -7.37
CA MET A 241 6.41 -16.10 -6.62
C MET A 241 4.93 -15.67 -6.58
N TYR A 242 4.09 -16.21 -7.46
CA TYR A 242 2.71 -15.76 -7.63
C TYR A 242 1.71 -16.89 -7.45
N ASP A 243 0.66 -16.65 -6.65
CA ASP A 243 -0.52 -17.51 -6.59
C ASP A 243 -1.47 -17.13 -7.74
N MET A 244 -1.41 -17.91 -8.82
CA MET A 244 -2.17 -17.62 -10.04
C MET A 244 -3.68 -17.71 -9.85
N GLU A 245 -4.18 -18.47 -8.86
CA GLU A 245 -5.62 -18.58 -8.57
C GLU A 245 -6.20 -17.30 -7.96
N LYS A 246 -5.34 -16.43 -7.39
CA LYS A 246 -5.77 -15.18 -6.77
C LYS A 246 -6.02 -14.03 -7.75
N TRP A 247 -5.54 -14.13 -8.99
CA TRP A 247 -5.76 -13.09 -9.99
C TRP A 247 -7.24 -12.87 -10.32
N ASP A 248 -8.07 -13.90 -10.21
CA ASP A 248 -9.51 -13.82 -10.44
C ASP A 248 -10.31 -13.43 -9.19
N GLN A 249 -9.63 -13.33 -8.03
CA GLN A 249 -10.25 -12.93 -6.78
C GLN A 249 -10.28 -11.40 -6.62
N HIS A 250 -11.10 -10.95 -5.68
CA HIS A 250 -11.24 -9.52 -5.40
C HIS A 250 -9.93 -8.89 -4.89
N ASN A 251 -9.25 -9.57 -3.95
CA ASN A 251 -7.97 -9.11 -3.41
C ASN A 251 -6.82 -9.68 -4.26
N LYS A 252 -6.45 -8.96 -5.30
CA LYS A 252 -5.36 -9.36 -6.20
C LYS A 252 -3.97 -9.28 -5.58
N TYR A 253 -3.81 -8.55 -4.47
CA TYR A 253 -2.53 -8.52 -3.73
C TYR A 253 -2.16 -9.88 -3.14
N ASP A 254 -3.14 -10.72 -2.82
CA ASP A 254 -2.87 -12.08 -2.33
C ASP A 254 -2.19 -12.97 -3.38
N ALA A 255 -2.15 -12.54 -4.66
CA ALA A 255 -1.39 -13.22 -5.71
C ALA A 255 0.13 -13.05 -5.53
N PHE A 256 0.56 -11.89 -5.03
CA PHE A 256 1.98 -11.62 -4.82
C PHE A 256 2.48 -12.34 -3.58
N LEU A 257 3.57 -13.12 -3.74
CA LEU A 257 4.22 -13.86 -2.66
C LEU A 257 3.23 -14.67 -1.78
N TRP A 258 2.10 -15.12 -2.37
CA TRP A 258 1.07 -15.91 -1.69
C TRP A 258 0.45 -15.20 -0.47
N SER A 259 0.23 -13.86 -0.57
CA SER A 259 -0.28 -12.99 0.51
C SER A 259 0.78 -12.60 1.55
N ASN A 260 0.35 -12.11 2.71
CA ASN A 260 1.24 -11.69 3.81
C ASN A 260 1.70 -12.92 4.61
N ASN A 261 3.00 -13.15 4.63
CA ASN A 261 3.60 -14.30 5.30
C ASN A 261 4.69 -13.85 6.29
N ASP A 262 4.91 -14.63 7.34
CA ASP A 262 5.90 -14.31 8.38
C ASP A 262 7.34 -14.43 7.84
N LEU A 263 7.64 -15.52 7.13
CA LEU A 263 8.96 -15.77 6.56
C LEU A 263 8.83 -16.35 5.16
N THR A 264 9.36 -15.62 4.19
CA THR A 264 9.46 -16.04 2.79
C THR A 264 10.93 -16.06 2.39
N ILE A 265 11.41 -17.18 1.87
CA ILE A 265 12.77 -17.34 1.35
C ILE A 265 12.69 -17.59 -0.14
N ILE A 266 13.33 -16.74 -0.92
CA ILE A 266 13.45 -16.86 -2.37
C ILE A 266 14.92 -17.15 -2.68
N ARG A 267 15.20 -18.17 -3.49
CA ARG A 267 16.54 -18.48 -3.97
C ARG A 267 16.63 -18.33 -5.48
N SER A 268 17.70 -17.72 -5.94
CA SER A 268 18.00 -17.58 -7.36
C SER A 268 19.50 -17.61 -7.56
N GLN A 269 19.97 -18.32 -8.61
CA GLN A 269 21.37 -18.31 -9.03
C GLN A 269 21.68 -17.09 -9.92
N ASN A 270 20.64 -16.42 -10.43
CA ASN A 270 20.76 -15.25 -11.31
C ASN A 270 20.79 -13.92 -10.53
N ASN A 271 21.44 -13.89 -9.38
CA ASN A 271 21.59 -12.67 -8.61
C ASN A 271 22.59 -11.72 -9.30
N LEU A 272 22.19 -10.46 -9.48
CA LEU A 272 23.06 -9.41 -10.01
C LEU A 272 24.13 -8.99 -9.01
N ASN A 273 23.80 -9.12 -7.72
CA ASN A 273 24.65 -8.74 -6.61
C ASN A 273 24.77 -9.93 -5.65
N HIS A 274 26.01 -10.20 -5.24
CA HIS A 274 26.30 -11.21 -4.22
C HIS A 274 26.69 -10.45 -2.95
N GLU A 275 25.73 -10.18 -2.08
CA GLU A 275 25.99 -9.78 -0.69
C GLU A 275 25.77 -11.01 0.19
N GLU A 276 26.77 -11.39 0.99
CA GLU A 276 26.66 -12.38 2.04
C GLU A 276 26.11 -11.77 3.33
#